data_7be5a089a63d4628b6fac91f3af06216
#
_entry.id   7be5a089a63d4628b6fac91f3af06216
#
_cell.length_a   1.000
_cell.length_b   1.000
_cell.length_c   1.000
_cell.angle_alpha   90.00
_cell.angle_beta   90.00
_cell.angle_gamma   90.00
#
_symmetry.space_group_name_H-M   'P 1'
#
loop_
_entity.id
_entity.type
_entity.pdbx_description
1 polymer ?
#
loop_
_entity_poly.entity_id
_entity_poly.type
_entity_poly.pdbx_seq_one_letter_code
_entity_poly.pdbx_strand_id
1 'polypeptide(L)'
;ASDVYKRQTQDIGKPKVESAKETMEAINPDVTVKTYHTFITSENILDLVKEYDFIIDGTDNFPAKFLINDACVMAKKPFSHAGIIRFKGQLMTYVPGEGPCYRCVFKNPPPKDAVPTCKQAGVIGAMGGVIGSLQAMEAIKYIIGQGELLTGYLLTYDALKMEFRKVKLPSDTHNCAVCGDHPTITELIDYEQAECDGVHL
;
A
#
# COMPACT_ATOMS: atom_id res chain seq x y z
N ALA A 1 -13.22 2.97 0.28
CA ALA A 1 -13.61 1.59 0.65
C ALA A 1 -13.52 1.35 2.15
N SER A 2 -12.49 1.84 2.81
CA SER A 2 -12.37 1.77 4.28
C SER A 2 -13.46 2.58 5.02
N ASP A 3 -14.09 3.51 4.34
CA ASP A 3 -15.05 4.44 4.95
C ASP A 3 -16.37 3.76 5.36
N VAL A 4 -16.74 2.64 4.74
CA VAL A 4 -18.02 1.97 5.01
C VAL A 4 -18.04 1.23 6.35
N TYR A 5 -16.90 0.68 6.80
CA TYR A 5 -16.81 -0.09 8.05
C TYR A 5 -16.16 0.66 9.20
N LYS A 6 -15.24 1.58 8.89
CA LYS A 6 -14.42 2.24 9.90
C LYS A 6 -14.86 3.66 10.20
N ARG A 7 -15.64 4.26 9.30
CA ARG A 7 -16.16 5.62 9.46
C ARG A 7 -17.67 5.59 9.31
N GLN A 8 -18.34 6.06 10.33
CA GLN A 8 -19.80 6.12 10.42
C GLN A 8 -20.29 7.54 10.17
N THR A 9 -21.60 7.73 10.07
CA THR A 9 -22.23 9.04 9.91
C THR A 9 -21.75 10.06 10.96
N GLN A 10 -21.44 9.61 12.16
CA GLN A 10 -20.91 10.42 13.25
C GLN A 10 -19.47 10.95 12.99
N ASP A 11 -18.75 10.38 12.04
CA ASP A 11 -17.38 10.78 11.68
C ASP A 11 -17.33 11.79 10.53
N ILE A 12 -18.48 12.21 10.02
CA ILE A 12 -18.55 13.22 8.95
C ILE A 12 -17.92 14.52 9.46
N GLY A 13 -16.94 15.03 8.71
CA GLY A 13 -16.19 16.25 9.05
C GLY A 13 -14.94 16.03 9.90
N LYS A 14 -14.75 14.82 10.50
CA LYS A 14 -13.48 14.49 11.17
C LYS A 14 -12.37 14.14 10.18
N PRO A 15 -11.10 14.52 10.46
CA PRO A 15 -9.95 13.98 9.73
C PRO A 15 -9.92 12.45 9.78
N LYS A 16 -9.60 11.79 8.66
CA LYS A 16 -9.59 10.31 8.58
C LYS A 16 -8.64 9.68 9.60
N VAL A 17 -7.51 10.30 9.84
CA VAL A 17 -6.50 9.82 10.78
C VAL A 17 -6.98 9.86 12.23
N GLU A 18 -7.74 10.88 12.63
CA GLU A 18 -8.29 10.99 13.98
C GLU A 18 -9.41 9.97 14.22
N SER A 19 -10.34 9.83 13.26
CA SER A 19 -11.38 8.80 13.34
C SER A 19 -10.78 7.38 13.42
N ALA A 20 -9.72 7.11 12.65
CA ALA A 20 -9.03 5.83 12.72
C ALA A 20 -8.36 5.61 14.08
N LYS A 21 -7.69 6.63 14.63
CA LYS A 21 -7.06 6.59 15.95
C LYS A 21 -8.08 6.25 17.03
N GLU A 22 -9.19 7.00 17.12
CA GLU A 22 -10.26 6.77 18.09
C GLU A 22 -10.76 5.31 18.04
N THR A 23 -10.97 4.78 16.83
CA THR A 23 -11.45 3.41 16.64
C THR A 23 -10.41 2.38 17.11
N MET A 24 -9.14 2.58 16.79
CA MET A 24 -8.07 1.65 17.16
C MET A 24 -7.83 1.64 18.67
N GLU A 25 -7.77 2.81 19.31
CA GLU A 25 -7.60 2.94 20.76
C GLU A 25 -8.81 2.44 21.55
N ALA A 26 -10.03 2.55 21.00
CA ALA A 26 -11.23 1.93 21.60
C ALA A 26 -11.22 0.41 21.54
N ILE A 27 -10.60 -0.20 20.52
CA ILE A 27 -10.45 -1.66 20.41
C ILE A 27 -9.35 -2.16 21.36
N ASN A 28 -8.23 -1.45 21.42
CA ASN A 28 -7.12 -1.80 22.30
C ASN A 28 -6.45 -0.53 22.87
N PRO A 29 -6.75 -0.18 24.14
CA PRO A 29 -6.20 1.02 24.77
C PRO A 29 -4.69 0.98 25.03
N ASP A 30 -4.07 -0.21 24.97
CA ASP A 30 -2.62 -0.36 25.18
C ASP A 30 -1.80 -0.02 23.91
N VAL A 31 -2.47 0.24 22.78
CA VAL A 31 -1.80 0.60 21.52
C VAL A 31 -1.66 2.12 21.42
N THR A 32 -0.45 2.59 21.21
CA THR A 32 -0.19 4.01 20.91
C THR A 32 -0.36 4.28 19.43
N VAL A 33 -1.35 5.09 19.06
CA VAL A 33 -1.60 5.49 17.68
C VAL A 33 -1.08 6.90 17.43
N LYS A 34 -0.05 7.02 16.57
CA LYS A 34 0.51 8.29 16.12
C LYS A 34 -0.12 8.67 14.79
N THR A 35 -0.77 9.81 14.71
CA THR A 35 -1.46 10.30 13.51
C THR A 35 -0.63 11.37 12.80
N TYR A 36 -0.68 11.35 11.47
CA TYR A 36 -0.08 12.36 10.61
C TYR A 36 -1.15 12.86 9.63
N HIS A 37 -1.67 14.07 9.88
CA HIS A 37 -2.66 14.70 9.00
C HIS A 37 -1.94 15.48 7.89
N THR A 38 -1.27 14.75 7.03
CA THR A 38 -0.50 15.30 5.91
C THR A 38 -0.51 14.35 4.71
N PHE A 39 -0.21 14.86 3.54
CA PHE A 39 0.12 14.02 2.38
C PHE A 39 1.56 13.53 2.49
N ILE A 40 1.80 12.29 2.05
CA ILE A 40 3.17 11.80 1.88
C ILE A 40 3.77 12.44 0.63
N THR A 41 5.00 12.95 0.77
CA THR A 41 5.79 13.58 -0.29
C THR A 41 7.21 13.06 -0.26
N SER A 42 7.98 13.32 -1.32
CA SER A 42 9.40 13.01 -1.38
C SER A 42 10.20 13.61 -0.21
N GLU A 43 9.74 14.74 0.35
CA GLU A 43 10.40 15.44 1.45
C GLU A 43 10.16 14.79 2.82
N ASN A 44 9.00 14.14 3.04
CA ASN A 44 8.62 13.67 4.38
C ASN A 44 8.58 12.15 4.57
N ILE A 45 8.36 11.39 3.50
CA ILE A 45 8.10 9.95 3.60
C ILE A 45 9.29 9.17 4.13
N LEU A 46 10.52 9.56 3.78
CA LEU A 46 11.71 8.81 4.18
C LEU A 46 11.90 8.81 5.70
N ASP A 47 11.63 9.94 6.34
CA ASP A 47 11.73 10.05 7.80
C ASP A 47 10.59 9.31 8.49
N LEU A 48 9.38 9.36 7.90
CA LEU A 48 8.23 8.60 8.40
C LEU A 48 8.51 7.09 8.39
N VAL A 49 8.94 6.51 7.26
CA VAL A 49 9.12 5.05 7.17
C VAL A 49 10.26 4.53 8.03
N LYS A 50 11.27 5.33 8.33
CA LYS A 50 12.39 4.95 9.21
C LYS A 50 11.94 4.65 10.65
N GLU A 51 10.87 5.28 11.12
CA GLU A 51 10.36 5.12 12.48
C GLU A 51 9.67 3.78 12.73
N TYR A 52 9.36 3.00 11.67
CA TYR A 52 8.55 1.79 11.77
C TYR A 52 9.31 0.54 11.29
N ASP A 53 8.94 -0.62 11.83
CA ASP A 53 9.55 -1.90 11.49
C ASP A 53 8.92 -2.54 10.25
N PHE A 54 7.66 -2.24 9.96
CA PHE A 54 6.92 -2.74 8.81
C PHE A 54 5.93 -1.68 8.32
N ILE A 55 5.86 -1.49 7.01
CA ILE A 55 4.98 -0.51 6.38
C ILE A 55 3.80 -1.22 5.69
N ILE A 56 2.60 -0.71 5.87
CA ILE A 56 1.40 -1.18 5.16
C ILE A 56 0.93 -0.08 4.21
N ASP A 57 0.99 -0.36 2.91
CA ASP A 57 0.46 0.54 1.88
C ASP A 57 -1.03 0.29 1.66
N GLY A 58 -1.85 1.19 2.17
CA GLY A 58 -3.29 1.23 1.95
C GLY A 58 -3.74 2.35 1.00
N THR A 59 -2.82 2.92 0.20
CA THR A 59 -3.14 4.02 -0.72
C THR A 59 -3.88 3.53 -1.97
N ASP A 60 -4.61 4.42 -2.61
CA ASP A 60 -5.47 4.13 -3.76
C ASP A 60 -5.00 4.80 -5.07
N ASN A 61 -3.78 5.32 -5.08
CA ASN A 61 -3.21 6.00 -6.23
C ASN A 61 -1.79 5.54 -6.53
N PHE A 62 -1.42 5.53 -7.81
CA PHE A 62 -0.11 5.06 -8.26
C PHE A 62 1.05 5.94 -7.77
N PRO A 63 0.99 7.28 -7.80
CA PRO A 63 2.03 8.14 -7.26
C PRO A 63 2.46 7.76 -5.84
N ALA A 64 1.51 7.64 -4.93
CA ALA A 64 1.80 7.25 -3.55
C ALA A 64 2.42 5.84 -3.46
N LYS A 65 1.94 4.88 -4.27
CA LYS A 65 2.47 3.52 -4.28
C LYS A 65 3.92 3.44 -4.72
N PHE A 66 4.29 4.17 -5.77
CA PHE A 66 5.67 4.24 -6.23
C PHE A 66 6.55 4.96 -5.22
N LEU A 67 6.08 6.05 -4.64
CA LEU A 67 6.81 6.80 -3.62
C LEU A 67 7.05 5.96 -2.35
N ILE A 68 6.04 5.22 -1.87
CA ILE A 68 6.17 4.31 -0.73
C ILE A 68 7.19 3.20 -1.04
N ASN A 69 7.10 2.57 -2.22
CA ASN A 69 8.08 1.56 -2.62
C ASN A 69 9.50 2.10 -2.57
N ASP A 70 9.74 3.24 -3.22
CA ASP A 70 11.06 3.81 -3.35
C ASP A 70 11.64 4.19 -1.98
N ALA A 71 10.82 4.82 -1.13
CA ALA A 71 11.21 5.16 0.23
C ALA A 71 11.52 3.91 1.09
N CYS A 72 10.68 2.87 1.00
CA CYS A 72 10.92 1.62 1.74
C CYS A 72 12.18 0.89 1.27
N VAL A 73 12.44 0.85 -0.04
CA VAL A 73 13.67 0.26 -0.59
C VAL A 73 14.90 1.03 -0.11
N MET A 74 14.90 2.37 -0.22
CA MET A 74 16.01 3.23 0.20
C MET A 74 16.24 3.16 1.71
N ALA A 75 15.17 3.12 2.51
CA ALA A 75 15.25 2.98 3.97
C ALA A 75 15.51 1.54 4.43
N LYS A 76 15.57 0.57 3.52
CA LYS A 76 15.67 -0.88 3.82
C LYS A 76 14.58 -1.34 4.78
N LYS A 77 13.34 -0.91 4.54
CA LYS A 77 12.15 -1.29 5.33
C LYS A 77 11.28 -2.27 4.55
N PRO A 78 10.80 -3.33 5.21
CA PRO A 78 9.80 -4.21 4.61
C PRO A 78 8.46 -3.50 4.49
N PHE A 79 7.70 -3.85 3.45
CA PHE A 79 6.34 -3.33 3.31
C PHE A 79 5.42 -4.31 2.60
N SER A 80 4.13 -4.21 2.89
CA SER A 80 3.07 -4.90 2.18
C SER A 80 2.31 -3.90 1.31
N HIS A 81 2.33 -4.16 0.01
CA HIS A 81 1.58 -3.40 -0.99
C HIS A 81 0.27 -4.08 -1.31
N ALA A 82 -0.82 -3.34 -1.41
CA ALA A 82 -2.09 -3.84 -1.90
C ALA A 82 -2.75 -2.89 -2.90
N GLY A 83 -3.59 -3.45 -3.75
CA GLY A 83 -4.44 -2.73 -4.68
C GLY A 83 -5.81 -3.37 -4.76
N ILE A 84 -6.85 -2.56 -4.82
CA ILE A 84 -8.25 -3.01 -4.93
C ILE A 84 -8.92 -2.23 -6.05
N ILE A 85 -9.63 -2.94 -6.91
CA ILE A 85 -10.50 -2.33 -7.92
C ILE A 85 -11.75 -3.18 -8.10
N ARG A 86 -12.93 -2.60 -7.91
CA ARG A 86 -14.22 -3.31 -8.00
C ARG A 86 -14.22 -4.56 -7.10
N PHE A 87 -14.28 -5.76 -7.71
CA PHE A 87 -14.30 -7.07 -7.07
C PHE A 87 -12.93 -7.78 -7.08
N LYS A 88 -11.88 -7.09 -7.47
CA LYS A 88 -10.54 -7.67 -7.55
C LYS A 88 -9.59 -7.01 -6.55
N GLY A 89 -8.76 -7.83 -5.94
CA GLY A 89 -7.70 -7.38 -5.05
C GLY A 89 -6.37 -8.01 -5.43
N GLN A 90 -5.29 -7.33 -5.08
CA GLN A 90 -3.94 -7.88 -5.19
C GLN A 90 -3.11 -7.46 -3.98
N LEU A 91 -2.11 -8.27 -3.68
CA LEU A 91 -1.25 -8.09 -2.53
C LEU A 91 0.13 -8.66 -2.83
N MET A 92 1.19 -7.96 -2.44
CA MET A 92 2.56 -8.47 -2.40
C MET A 92 3.30 -7.91 -1.18
N THR A 93 4.32 -8.65 -0.75
CA THR A 93 5.19 -8.23 0.35
C THR A 93 6.62 -8.12 -0.14
N TYR A 94 7.28 -7.03 0.20
CA TYR A 94 8.70 -6.82 -0.03
C TYR A 94 9.46 -6.88 1.29
N VAL A 95 10.54 -7.64 1.28
CA VAL A 95 11.54 -7.66 2.35
C VAL A 95 12.90 -7.36 1.72
N PRO A 96 13.69 -6.44 2.27
CA PRO A 96 14.98 -6.06 1.71
C PRO A 96 15.90 -7.27 1.52
N GLY A 97 16.36 -7.48 0.29
CA GLY A 97 17.27 -8.59 -0.05
C GLY A 97 16.60 -9.95 -0.29
N GLU A 98 15.27 -10.09 -0.10
CA GLU A 98 14.59 -11.39 -0.22
C GLU A 98 13.70 -11.54 -1.47
N GLY A 99 13.61 -10.53 -2.31
CA GLY A 99 12.77 -10.61 -3.51
C GLY A 99 12.53 -9.30 -4.22
N PRO A 100 11.65 -9.32 -5.24
CA PRO A 100 11.37 -8.15 -6.06
C PRO A 100 10.62 -7.08 -5.28
N CYS A 101 10.99 -5.82 -5.48
CA CYS A 101 10.21 -4.68 -5.05
C CYS A 101 9.05 -4.40 -6.03
N TYR A 102 8.20 -3.43 -5.71
CA TYR A 102 7.07 -3.06 -6.57
C TYR A 102 7.51 -2.65 -7.98
N ARG A 103 8.65 -1.95 -8.13
CA ARG A 103 9.21 -1.56 -9.44
C ARG A 103 9.78 -2.71 -10.26
N CYS A 104 10.14 -3.83 -9.66
CA CYS A 104 10.51 -5.01 -10.43
C CYS A 104 9.32 -5.56 -11.23
N VAL A 105 8.10 -5.36 -10.72
CA VAL A 105 6.86 -5.82 -11.33
C VAL A 105 6.23 -4.72 -12.19
N PHE A 106 6.12 -3.52 -11.63
CA PHE A 106 5.50 -2.35 -12.25
C PHE A 106 6.57 -1.27 -12.44
N LYS A 107 7.23 -1.27 -13.59
CA LYS A 107 8.41 -0.43 -13.83
C LYS A 107 8.16 1.06 -13.70
N ASN A 108 7.02 1.53 -14.20
CA ASN A 108 6.64 2.94 -14.22
C ASN A 108 5.16 3.11 -13.84
N PRO A 109 4.76 4.27 -13.31
CA PRO A 109 3.36 4.62 -13.20
C PRO A 109 2.66 4.48 -14.56
N PRO A 110 1.43 3.96 -14.61
CA PRO A 110 0.68 3.86 -15.85
C PRO A 110 0.44 5.26 -16.42
N PRO A 111 0.34 5.40 -17.78
CA PRO A 111 -0.09 6.65 -18.39
C PRO A 111 -1.43 7.13 -17.82
N LYS A 112 -1.66 8.45 -17.93
CA LYS A 112 -2.97 9.04 -17.62
C LYS A 112 -4.06 8.25 -18.34
N ASP A 113 -5.16 7.96 -17.67
CA ASP A 113 -6.33 7.26 -18.21
C ASP A 113 -6.15 5.78 -18.61
N ALA A 114 -4.97 5.21 -18.46
CA ALA A 114 -4.75 3.79 -18.75
C ALA A 114 -5.46 2.84 -17.76
N VAL A 115 -5.67 3.30 -16.53
CA VAL A 115 -6.36 2.54 -15.47
C VAL A 115 -7.38 3.44 -14.79
N PRO A 116 -8.65 3.03 -14.71
CA PRO A 116 -9.66 3.82 -13.99
C PRO A 116 -9.26 3.98 -12.52
N THR A 117 -9.44 5.17 -11.99
CA THR A 117 -9.23 5.44 -10.57
C THR A 117 -10.26 4.68 -9.72
N CYS A 118 -9.95 4.46 -8.43
CA CYS A 118 -10.92 3.89 -7.48
C CYS A 118 -12.22 4.70 -7.41
N LYS A 119 -12.15 6.01 -7.61
CA LYS A 119 -13.31 6.91 -7.66
C LYS A 119 -14.19 6.63 -8.89
N GLN A 120 -13.60 6.35 -10.05
CA GLN A 120 -14.33 6.05 -11.29
C GLN A 120 -14.85 4.61 -11.31
N ALA A 121 -14.05 3.65 -10.85
CA ALA A 121 -14.40 2.23 -10.89
C ALA A 121 -15.29 1.78 -9.73
N GLY A 122 -15.22 2.48 -8.61
CA GLY A 122 -15.80 2.06 -7.34
C GLY A 122 -15.01 0.95 -6.65
N VAL A 123 -15.18 0.85 -5.33
CA VAL A 123 -14.59 -0.20 -4.50
C VAL A 123 -15.66 -0.69 -3.52
N ILE A 124 -15.79 -2.01 -3.42
CA ILE A 124 -16.70 -2.63 -2.45
C ILE A 124 -15.99 -2.68 -1.09
N GLY A 125 -16.65 -2.16 -0.05
CA GLY A 125 -16.05 -2.06 1.29
C GLY A 125 -15.54 -3.40 1.83
N ALA A 126 -16.26 -4.51 1.57
CA ALA A 126 -15.82 -5.85 1.95
C ALA A 126 -14.44 -6.23 1.36
N MET A 127 -14.10 -5.74 0.17
CA MET A 127 -12.78 -5.97 -0.44
C MET A 127 -11.66 -5.31 0.38
N GLY A 128 -11.92 -4.11 0.90
CA GLY A 128 -10.99 -3.44 1.84
C GLY A 128 -10.74 -4.25 3.09
N GLY A 129 -11.80 -4.85 3.65
CA GLY A 129 -11.71 -5.76 4.79
C GLY A 129 -10.83 -6.99 4.50
N VAL A 130 -11.13 -7.71 3.42
CA VAL A 130 -10.37 -8.93 3.03
C VAL A 130 -8.91 -8.62 2.78
N ILE A 131 -8.62 -7.69 1.88
CA ILE A 131 -7.24 -7.40 1.49
C ILE A 131 -6.44 -6.74 2.63
N GLY A 132 -7.07 -5.83 3.38
CA GLY A 132 -6.43 -5.22 4.56
C GLY A 132 -6.12 -6.22 5.67
N SER A 133 -6.97 -7.21 5.90
CA SER A 133 -6.69 -8.29 6.85
C SER A 133 -5.52 -9.17 6.40
N LEU A 134 -5.41 -9.44 5.10
CA LEU A 134 -4.26 -10.17 4.55
C LEU A 134 -2.96 -9.36 4.71
N GLN A 135 -2.97 -8.04 4.49
CA GLN A 135 -1.80 -7.19 4.75
C GLN A 135 -1.41 -7.21 6.23
N ALA A 136 -2.39 -7.13 7.13
CA ALA A 136 -2.15 -7.22 8.57
C ALA A 136 -1.50 -8.56 8.94
N MET A 137 -1.93 -9.67 8.33
CA MET A 137 -1.30 -10.99 8.54
C MET A 137 0.15 -11.04 8.04
N GLU A 138 0.49 -10.36 6.93
CA GLU A 138 1.88 -10.25 6.47
C GLU A 138 2.73 -9.50 7.51
N ALA A 139 2.24 -8.38 8.04
CA ALA A 139 2.93 -7.63 9.08
C ALA A 139 3.13 -8.46 10.37
N ILE A 140 2.09 -9.16 10.81
CA ILE A 140 2.15 -10.03 12.00
C ILE A 140 3.18 -11.14 11.79
N LYS A 141 3.13 -11.87 10.68
CA LYS A 141 4.10 -12.93 10.37
C LYS A 141 5.54 -12.41 10.38
N TYR A 142 5.77 -11.24 9.77
CA TYR A 142 7.08 -10.61 9.78
C TYR A 142 7.56 -10.31 11.20
N ILE A 143 6.72 -9.68 12.03
CA ILE A 143 7.07 -9.26 13.39
C ILE A 143 7.37 -10.47 14.30
N ILE A 144 6.56 -11.53 14.22
CA ILE A 144 6.73 -12.72 15.05
C ILE A 144 7.76 -13.72 14.48
N GLY A 145 8.25 -13.49 13.26
CA GLY A 145 9.20 -14.36 12.59
C GLY A 145 8.66 -15.77 12.28
N GLN A 146 7.34 -15.89 12.00
CA GLN A 146 6.71 -17.19 11.75
C GLN A 146 5.90 -17.20 10.45
N GLY A 147 5.86 -18.35 9.81
CA GLY A 147 5.13 -18.58 8.55
C GLY A 147 5.91 -18.08 7.34
N GLU A 148 5.27 -18.15 6.18
CA GLU A 148 5.82 -17.69 4.91
C GLU A 148 5.20 -16.37 4.51
N LEU A 149 6.03 -15.40 4.14
CA LEU A 149 5.58 -14.12 3.57
C LEU A 149 5.31 -14.28 2.07
N LEU A 150 4.58 -13.32 1.51
CA LEU A 150 4.34 -13.22 0.06
C LEU A 150 5.55 -12.64 -0.70
N THR A 151 6.75 -12.75 -0.14
CA THR A 151 7.99 -12.33 -0.78
C THR A 151 8.22 -13.11 -2.06
N GLY A 152 8.38 -12.43 -3.20
CA GLY A 152 8.50 -13.06 -4.51
C GLY A 152 7.21 -13.57 -5.14
N TYR A 153 6.06 -13.23 -4.56
CA TYR A 153 4.74 -13.60 -5.09
C TYR A 153 3.78 -12.41 -5.11
N LEU A 154 2.90 -12.41 -6.10
CA LEU A 154 1.69 -11.58 -6.13
C LEU A 154 0.49 -12.49 -5.82
N LEU A 155 -0.21 -12.21 -4.73
CA LEU A 155 -1.50 -12.79 -4.45
C LEU A 155 -2.56 -11.96 -5.17
N THR A 156 -3.42 -12.59 -5.95
CA THR A 156 -4.60 -11.97 -6.55
C THR A 156 -5.86 -12.62 -6.01
N TYR A 157 -6.89 -11.81 -5.82
CA TYR A 157 -8.22 -12.27 -5.36
C TYR A 157 -9.30 -11.76 -6.30
N ASP A 158 -10.14 -12.67 -6.78
CA ASP A 158 -11.35 -12.38 -7.54
C ASP A 158 -12.58 -12.75 -6.69
N ALA A 159 -13.24 -11.75 -6.13
CA ALA A 159 -14.38 -11.96 -5.22
C ALA A 159 -15.63 -12.51 -5.93
N LEU A 160 -15.79 -12.27 -7.23
CA LEU A 160 -16.91 -12.85 -7.98
C LEU A 160 -16.77 -14.37 -8.18
N LYS A 161 -15.53 -14.86 -8.17
CA LYS A 161 -15.21 -16.29 -8.30
C LYS A 161 -14.81 -16.94 -6.99
N MET A 162 -14.63 -16.14 -5.93
CA MET A 162 -14.03 -16.58 -4.65
C MET A 162 -12.68 -17.28 -4.84
N GLU A 163 -11.87 -16.77 -5.77
CA GLU A 163 -10.63 -17.40 -6.20
C GLU A 163 -9.41 -16.59 -5.76
N PHE A 164 -8.48 -17.26 -5.07
CA PHE A 164 -7.16 -16.75 -4.78
C PHE A 164 -6.13 -17.40 -5.69
N ARG A 165 -5.23 -16.59 -6.26
CA ARG A 165 -4.11 -17.08 -7.06
C ARG A 165 -2.81 -16.49 -6.53
N LYS A 166 -1.83 -17.34 -6.26
CA LYS A 166 -0.45 -16.97 -5.91
C LYS A 166 0.40 -17.07 -7.17
N VAL A 167 0.79 -15.92 -7.73
CA VAL A 167 1.58 -15.82 -8.96
C VAL A 167 3.02 -15.55 -8.59
N LYS A 168 3.95 -16.37 -9.06
CA LYS A 168 5.38 -16.17 -8.84
C LYS A 168 5.85 -14.94 -9.63
N LEU A 169 6.55 -14.04 -8.95
CA LEU A 169 7.13 -12.84 -9.54
C LEU A 169 8.54 -13.13 -10.11
N PRO A 170 9.04 -12.27 -11.02
CA PRO A 170 10.42 -12.40 -11.50
C PRO A 170 11.42 -12.38 -10.35
N SER A 171 12.35 -13.30 -10.34
CA SER A 171 13.43 -13.37 -9.34
C SER A 171 14.65 -12.53 -9.71
N ASP A 172 14.79 -12.16 -10.98
CA ASP A 172 15.87 -11.28 -11.45
C ASP A 172 15.52 -9.82 -11.11
N THR A 173 16.21 -9.30 -10.11
CA THR A 173 16.06 -7.90 -9.66
C THR A 173 17.26 -7.02 -10.02
N HIS A 174 18.32 -7.58 -10.63
CA HIS A 174 19.59 -6.90 -10.90
C HIS A 174 19.46 -5.59 -11.68
N ASN A 175 18.52 -5.54 -12.61
CA ASN A 175 18.28 -4.37 -13.46
C ASN A 175 17.15 -3.46 -12.95
N CYS A 176 16.70 -3.62 -11.71
CA CYS A 176 15.67 -2.76 -11.16
C CYS A 176 16.21 -1.34 -10.90
N ALA A 177 15.43 -0.35 -11.31
CA ALA A 177 15.83 1.05 -11.17
C ALA A 177 16.02 1.53 -9.72
N VAL A 178 15.48 0.82 -8.73
CA VAL A 178 15.57 1.21 -7.32
C VAL A 178 16.26 0.17 -6.46
N CYS A 179 15.93 -1.12 -6.57
CA CYS A 179 16.50 -2.18 -5.73
C CYS A 179 17.56 -3.01 -6.43
N GLY A 180 17.93 -2.69 -7.68
CA GLY A 180 18.95 -3.41 -8.45
C GLY A 180 20.38 -3.08 -8.02
N ASP A 181 21.34 -3.74 -8.69
CA ASP A 181 22.76 -3.60 -8.38
C ASP A 181 23.31 -2.21 -8.73
N HIS A 182 22.71 -1.57 -9.75
CA HIS A 182 23.06 -0.21 -10.21
C HIS A 182 21.80 0.64 -10.30
N PRO A 183 21.22 1.08 -9.16
CA PRO A 183 19.98 1.83 -9.15
C PRO A 183 20.15 3.18 -9.88
N THR A 184 19.19 3.50 -10.74
CA THR A 184 19.12 4.78 -11.46
C THR A 184 18.21 5.78 -10.77
N ILE A 185 17.34 5.33 -9.86
CA ILE A 185 16.50 6.16 -9.00
C ILE A 185 17.13 6.15 -7.61
N THR A 186 17.91 7.17 -7.31
CA THR A 186 18.65 7.32 -6.05
C THR A 186 18.08 8.38 -5.13
N GLU A 187 17.11 9.14 -5.62
CA GLU A 187 16.40 10.19 -4.87
C GLU A 187 14.89 9.99 -5.00
N LEU A 188 14.15 10.39 -3.98
CA LEU A 188 12.70 10.37 -4.00
C LEU A 188 12.17 11.52 -4.85
N ILE A 189 11.17 11.24 -5.66
CA ILE A 189 10.49 12.23 -6.50
C ILE A 189 8.99 12.13 -6.30
N ASP A 190 8.31 13.26 -6.35
CA ASP A 190 6.86 13.30 -6.35
C ASP A 190 6.35 13.05 -7.77
N TYR A 191 5.51 12.04 -7.91
CA TYR A 191 4.87 11.70 -9.18
C TYR A 191 3.58 12.50 -9.31
N GLU A 192 3.40 13.14 -10.46
CA GLU A 192 2.13 13.83 -10.74
C GLU A 192 0.99 12.81 -10.87
N GLN A 193 -0.03 13.01 -10.06
CA GLN A 193 -1.29 12.32 -10.28
C GLN A 193 -2.01 12.98 -11.45
N ALA A 194 -2.62 12.16 -12.32
CA ALA A 194 -3.59 12.66 -13.27
C ALA A 194 -4.75 13.26 -12.46
N GLU A 195 -4.82 14.57 -12.34
CA GLU A 195 -5.97 15.25 -11.74
C GLU A 195 -7.19 14.96 -12.61
N CYS A 196 -8.22 14.39 -11.99
CA CYS A 196 -9.55 14.46 -12.56
C CYS A 196 -10.05 15.89 -12.35
N ASP A 197 -9.97 16.72 -13.37
CA ASP A 197 -10.63 18.01 -13.38
C ASP A 197 -12.10 17.82 -13.04
N GLY A 198 -12.54 18.55 -12.03
CA GLY A 198 -13.92 18.85 -11.89
C GLY A 198 -14.68 18.29 -10.71
N VAL A 199 -15.14 19.25 -10.02
CA VAL A 199 -16.27 19.37 -9.07
C VAL A 199 -15.86 19.29 -7.61
N HIS A 200 -15.52 20.46 -7.12
CA HIS A 200 -15.79 20.85 -5.74
C HIS A 200 -17.32 20.76 -5.50
N LEU A 201 -17.75 19.81 -4.69
CA LEU A 201 -19.02 19.82 -3.98
C LEU A 201 -18.74 19.68 -2.49
#